data_4693f4b9a1b91ba683d607b1b4ea0d2b
#
_entry.id   4693f4b9a1b91ba683d607b1b4ea0d2b
#
_cell.length_a   1.000
_cell.length_b   1.000
_cell.length_c   1.000
_cell.angle_alpha   90.00
_cell.angle_beta   90.00
_cell.angle_gamma   90.00
#
_symmetry.space_group_name_H-M   'P 1'
#
loop_
_entity.id
_entity.type
_entity.pdbx_description
1 polymer ?
#
loop_
_entity_poly.entity_id
_entity_poly.type
_entity_poly.pdbx_seq_one_letter_code
_entity_poly.pdbx_strand_id
1 'polypeptide(L)'
;MDLLGNDYPFVSTALEGKHAFVCGASKGIGEATAKMLAKAGADVTVCARNGAALTALCEELGRLGSGRHQALMLDLEETDSIASAFASAVETLGPVHILINNAGGPPGGPLLNNEVADFEAPFRRHLHAAHTLVKAASPAMESEGYGRIVQIISTSVKEPIPNIGLSNTLRGAMASWAKSMSNELAPCITINNVLPGFTDTERLGNLSASIQERTGKSAQAVREGWLNQVPIGRLIDPLETASAITYLCLPASGGIRGVSLAVDGGRLRSI
;
A
#
# COMPACT_ATOMS: atom_id res chain seq x y z
N MET A 1 2.41 -25.67 10.84
CA MET A 1 1.82 -24.44 11.40
C MET A 1 0.63 -24.85 12.26
N ASP A 2 0.72 -24.63 13.58
CA ASP A 2 -0.33 -24.93 14.56
C ASP A 2 -1.17 -23.67 14.83
N LEU A 3 -2.10 -23.37 13.94
CA LEU A 3 -2.92 -22.13 13.97
C LEU A 3 -3.92 -22.08 15.14
N LEU A 4 -4.16 -23.17 15.84
CA LEU A 4 -5.01 -23.21 17.03
C LEU A 4 -4.19 -23.25 18.34
N GLY A 5 -2.87 -23.26 18.25
CA GLY A 5 -1.94 -23.27 19.36
C GLY A 5 -0.87 -22.19 19.24
N ASN A 6 0.40 -22.60 19.18
CA ASN A 6 1.55 -21.69 19.24
C ASN A 6 1.64 -20.72 18.03
N ASP A 7 1.06 -21.08 16.88
CA ASP A 7 1.05 -20.24 15.67
C ASP A 7 -0.25 -19.43 15.51
N TYR A 8 -1.00 -19.17 16.62
CA TYR A 8 -2.21 -18.34 16.56
C TYR A 8 -1.89 -16.94 16.01
N PRO A 9 -2.47 -16.54 14.86
CA PRO A 9 -1.94 -15.42 14.08
C PRO A 9 -2.37 -14.03 14.58
N PHE A 10 -3.26 -13.92 15.55
CA PHE A 10 -3.84 -12.64 15.98
C PHE A 10 -3.28 -12.16 17.33
N VAL A 11 -1.97 -12.29 17.50
CA VAL A 11 -1.24 -11.80 18.68
C VAL A 11 -0.31 -10.64 18.30
N SER A 12 0.05 -9.81 19.29
CA SER A 12 0.92 -8.65 19.08
C SER A 12 2.38 -8.99 18.73
N THR A 13 2.75 -10.26 18.76
CA THR A 13 4.06 -10.78 18.39
C THR A 13 4.06 -11.56 17.09
N ALA A 14 2.94 -11.57 16.35
CA ALA A 14 2.77 -12.38 15.14
C ALA A 14 3.80 -12.09 14.03
N LEU A 15 4.39 -10.89 14.04
CA LEU A 15 5.42 -10.44 13.08
C LEU A 15 6.76 -10.14 13.77
N GLU A 16 6.98 -10.63 14.99
CA GLU A 16 8.26 -10.47 15.68
C GLU A 16 9.39 -11.10 14.85
N GLY A 17 10.53 -10.39 14.77
CA GLY A 17 11.65 -10.77 13.92
C GLY A 17 11.43 -10.57 12.43
N LYS A 18 10.33 -9.96 11.98
CA LYS A 18 10.09 -9.59 10.60
C LYS A 18 10.33 -8.11 10.38
N HIS A 19 11.07 -7.76 9.31
CA HIS A 19 11.28 -6.39 8.88
C HIS A 19 10.30 -6.03 7.76
N ALA A 20 9.52 -4.98 7.95
CA ALA A 20 8.57 -4.43 6.99
C ALA A 20 9.10 -3.13 6.39
N PHE A 21 9.12 -3.01 5.06
CA PHE A 21 9.43 -1.79 4.32
C PHE A 21 8.12 -1.20 3.78
N VAL A 22 7.71 -0.03 4.29
CA VAL A 22 6.42 0.59 4.00
C VAL A 22 6.62 1.87 3.20
N CYS A 23 6.25 1.84 1.92
CA CYS A 23 6.27 3.01 1.04
C CYS A 23 5.07 3.93 1.29
N GLY A 24 5.25 5.25 1.06
CA GLY A 24 4.17 6.23 1.21
C GLY A 24 3.61 6.29 2.63
N ALA A 25 4.47 6.09 3.63
CA ALA A 25 4.09 5.91 5.03
C ALA A 25 3.81 7.22 5.78
N SER A 26 4.05 8.40 5.18
CA SER A 26 3.93 9.69 5.90
C SER A 26 2.50 10.09 6.25
N LYS A 27 1.48 9.41 5.71
CA LYS A 27 0.06 9.68 5.98
C LYS A 27 -0.88 8.59 5.43
N GLY A 28 -2.13 8.62 5.87
CA GLY A 28 -3.23 7.82 5.34
C GLY A 28 -3.03 6.31 5.48
N ILE A 29 -3.30 5.54 4.41
CA ILE A 29 -3.26 4.07 4.45
C ILE A 29 -1.84 3.55 4.74
N GLY A 30 -0.80 4.20 4.19
CA GLY A 30 0.60 3.80 4.45
C GLY A 30 1.00 3.98 5.91
N GLU A 31 0.66 5.11 6.52
CA GLU A 31 0.86 5.40 7.94
C GLU A 31 0.09 4.39 8.81
N ALA A 32 -1.20 4.19 8.54
CA ALA A 32 -2.03 3.22 9.24
C ALA A 32 -1.46 1.79 9.15
N THR A 33 -0.95 1.42 7.97
CA THR A 33 -0.30 0.11 7.75
C THR A 33 0.98 -0.03 8.58
N ALA A 34 1.82 1.00 8.62
CA ALA A 34 3.03 0.99 9.44
C ALA A 34 2.70 0.80 10.93
N LYS A 35 1.67 1.51 11.43
CA LYS A 35 1.19 1.37 12.82
C LYS A 35 0.68 -0.04 13.12
N MET A 36 -0.10 -0.64 12.23
CA MET A 36 -0.61 -1.99 12.41
C MET A 36 0.50 -3.05 12.39
N LEU A 37 1.49 -2.92 11.49
CA LEU A 37 2.64 -3.83 11.42
C LEU A 37 3.53 -3.71 12.66
N ALA A 38 3.80 -2.49 13.15
CA ALA A 38 4.53 -2.27 14.40
C ALA A 38 3.77 -2.86 15.61
N LYS A 39 2.43 -2.69 15.67
CA LYS A 39 1.57 -3.28 16.70
C LYS A 39 1.59 -4.80 16.69
N ALA A 40 1.84 -5.42 15.53
CA ALA A 40 2.02 -6.86 15.37
C ALA A 40 3.47 -7.34 15.66
N GLY A 41 4.36 -6.46 16.10
CA GLY A 41 5.74 -6.77 16.50
C GLY A 41 6.81 -6.65 15.42
N ALA A 42 6.48 -6.17 14.22
CA ALA A 42 7.46 -6.01 13.14
C ALA A 42 8.46 -4.87 13.41
N ASP A 43 9.72 -5.04 12.98
CA ASP A 43 10.61 -3.93 12.68
C ASP A 43 10.08 -3.20 11.45
N VAL A 44 10.07 -1.85 11.44
CA VAL A 44 9.47 -1.11 10.32
C VAL A 44 10.38 -0.02 9.79
N THR A 45 10.70 -0.08 8.50
CA THR A 45 11.21 1.06 7.74
C THR A 45 10.04 1.81 7.13
N VAL A 46 9.83 3.07 7.53
CA VAL A 46 8.84 3.97 6.94
C VAL A 46 9.48 4.86 5.89
N CYS A 47 8.94 4.83 4.67
CA CYS A 47 9.53 5.49 3.52
C CYS A 47 8.57 6.51 2.90
N ALA A 48 9.02 7.76 2.73
CA ALA A 48 8.33 8.84 2.01
C ALA A 48 9.27 10.05 1.81
N ARG A 49 8.77 11.11 1.16
CA ARG A 49 9.54 12.34 0.92
C ARG A 49 9.62 13.28 2.15
N ASN A 50 8.64 13.22 3.04
CA ASN A 50 8.57 14.11 4.21
C ASN A 50 9.28 13.48 5.42
N GLY A 51 10.55 13.81 5.60
CA GLY A 51 11.38 13.28 6.68
C GLY A 51 10.85 13.60 8.08
N ALA A 52 10.33 14.82 8.31
CA ALA A 52 9.79 15.20 9.62
C ALA A 52 8.57 14.34 10.02
N ALA A 53 7.67 14.09 9.07
CA ALA A 53 6.52 13.21 9.31
C ALA A 53 6.96 11.76 9.57
N LEU A 54 8.01 11.28 8.89
CA LEU A 54 8.54 9.93 9.12
C LEU A 54 9.20 9.79 10.49
N THR A 55 9.95 10.80 10.94
CA THR A 55 10.57 10.80 12.27
C THR A 55 9.50 10.74 13.36
N ALA A 56 8.48 11.61 13.27
CA ALA A 56 7.37 11.59 14.21
C ALA A 56 6.63 10.25 14.22
N LEU A 57 6.43 9.64 13.03
CA LEU A 57 5.83 8.33 12.93
C LEU A 57 6.69 7.26 13.60
N CYS A 58 8.01 7.24 13.42
CA CYS A 58 8.90 6.28 14.10
C CYS A 58 8.78 6.35 15.63
N GLU A 59 8.68 7.56 16.19
CA GLU A 59 8.45 7.74 17.64
C GLU A 59 7.11 7.16 18.08
N GLU A 60 6.07 7.30 17.27
CA GLU A 60 4.75 6.72 17.54
C GLU A 60 4.79 5.19 17.44
N LEU A 61 5.43 4.63 16.41
CA LEU A 61 5.59 3.19 16.25
C LEU A 61 6.28 2.54 17.45
N GLY A 62 7.32 3.19 18.01
CA GLY A 62 8.03 2.72 19.21
C GLY A 62 7.17 2.65 20.48
N ARG A 63 6.00 3.33 20.49
CA ARG A 63 5.01 3.22 21.58
C ARG A 63 3.97 2.13 21.35
N LEU A 64 3.83 1.66 20.09
CA LEU A 64 2.80 0.69 19.70
C LEU A 64 3.28 -0.76 19.78
N GLY A 65 4.55 -1.01 19.57
CA GLY A 65 5.13 -2.34 19.54
C GLY A 65 6.58 -2.37 20.02
N SER A 66 7.17 -3.56 20.10
CA SER A 66 8.54 -3.80 20.55
C SER A 66 9.59 -3.75 19.44
N GLY A 67 9.17 -3.62 18.19
CA GLY A 67 10.06 -3.59 17.04
C GLY A 67 10.95 -2.35 16.98
N ARG A 68 12.02 -2.42 16.18
CA ARG A 68 12.88 -1.28 15.85
C ARG A 68 12.32 -0.57 14.62
N HIS A 69 12.40 0.76 14.60
CA HIS A 69 11.81 1.52 13.49
C HIS A 69 12.79 2.56 12.97
N GLN A 70 12.79 2.77 11.65
CA GLN A 70 13.62 3.79 11.00
C GLN A 70 12.85 4.58 9.95
N ALA A 71 13.24 5.84 9.81
CA ALA A 71 12.76 6.74 8.77
C ALA A 71 13.72 6.72 7.57
N LEU A 72 13.20 6.57 6.37
CA LEU A 72 13.94 6.63 5.12
C LEU A 72 13.33 7.66 4.19
N MET A 73 14.03 8.77 3.96
CA MET A 73 13.61 9.74 2.95
C MET A 73 13.91 9.18 1.55
N LEU A 74 12.87 9.03 0.73
CA LEU A 74 12.99 8.55 -0.64
C LEU A 74 11.84 9.09 -1.49
N ASP A 75 12.16 9.62 -2.68
CA ASP A 75 11.17 9.82 -3.73
C ASP A 75 11.14 8.60 -4.65
N LEU A 76 10.01 7.93 -4.70
CA LEU A 76 9.82 6.75 -5.54
C LEU A 76 9.83 7.06 -7.06
N GLU A 77 9.81 8.33 -7.44
CA GLU A 77 9.95 8.76 -8.83
C GLU A 77 11.41 8.75 -9.28
N GLU A 78 12.35 8.90 -8.34
CA GLU A 78 13.79 8.85 -8.55
C GLU A 78 14.27 7.37 -8.55
N THR A 79 13.90 6.63 -9.59
CA THR A 79 14.07 5.16 -9.65
C THR A 79 15.50 4.70 -9.47
N ASP A 80 16.50 5.51 -9.87
CA ASP A 80 17.92 5.18 -9.78
C ASP A 80 18.44 5.15 -8.33
N SER A 81 17.79 5.90 -7.42
CA SER A 81 18.15 5.95 -6.01
C SER A 81 17.50 4.85 -5.15
N ILE A 82 16.46 4.17 -5.67
CA ILE A 82 15.67 3.22 -4.89
C ILE A 82 16.51 2.05 -4.38
N ALA A 83 17.33 1.46 -5.24
CA ALA A 83 18.12 0.28 -4.87
C ALA A 83 19.12 0.58 -3.76
N SER A 84 19.82 1.72 -3.82
CA SER A 84 20.78 2.14 -2.78
C SER A 84 20.09 2.52 -1.47
N ALA A 85 18.95 3.22 -1.54
CA ALA A 85 18.16 3.55 -0.36
C ALA A 85 17.58 2.29 0.32
N PHE A 86 17.12 1.31 -0.46
CA PHE A 86 16.68 0.02 0.06
C PHE A 86 17.82 -0.75 0.74
N ALA A 87 19.01 -0.78 0.14
CA ALA A 87 20.20 -1.41 0.73
C ALA A 87 20.56 -0.79 2.07
N SER A 88 20.55 0.55 2.19
CA SER A 88 20.78 1.25 3.47
C SER A 88 19.76 0.86 4.56
N ALA A 89 18.49 0.65 4.18
CA ALA A 89 17.48 0.17 5.12
C ALA A 89 17.78 -1.24 5.62
N VAL A 90 18.25 -2.12 4.72
CA VAL A 90 18.65 -3.50 5.05
C VAL A 90 19.89 -3.52 5.96
N GLU A 91 20.87 -2.64 5.73
CA GLU A 91 22.05 -2.52 6.61
C GLU A 91 21.66 -2.18 8.05
N THR A 92 20.60 -1.41 8.25
CA THR A 92 20.17 -0.94 9.59
C THR A 92 19.31 -1.98 10.32
N LEU A 93 18.30 -2.56 9.68
CA LEU A 93 17.30 -3.41 10.32
C LEU A 93 17.35 -4.89 9.88
N GLY A 94 18.24 -5.23 8.95
CA GLY A 94 18.33 -6.58 8.40
C GLY A 94 17.40 -6.81 7.19
N PRO A 95 17.32 -8.05 6.70
CA PRO A 95 16.59 -8.38 5.49
C PRO A 95 15.11 -8.00 5.57
N VAL A 96 14.57 -7.51 4.44
CA VAL A 96 13.14 -7.15 4.35
C VAL A 96 12.30 -8.40 4.08
N HIS A 97 11.34 -8.65 4.93
CA HIS A 97 10.39 -9.77 4.86
C HIS A 97 9.01 -9.35 4.32
N ILE A 98 8.66 -8.09 4.54
CA ILE A 98 7.36 -7.54 4.17
C ILE A 98 7.60 -6.25 3.37
N LEU A 99 7.03 -6.18 2.16
CA LEU A 99 7.13 -5.01 1.28
C LEU A 99 5.74 -4.45 0.97
N ILE A 100 5.47 -3.23 1.40
CA ILE A 100 4.22 -2.52 1.13
C ILE A 100 4.48 -1.43 0.09
N ASN A 101 4.06 -1.67 -1.14
CA ASN A 101 4.14 -0.71 -2.22
C ASN A 101 2.90 0.19 -2.21
N ASN A 102 3.11 1.45 -1.87
CA ASN A 102 2.09 2.48 -1.78
C ASN A 102 2.67 3.83 -2.22
N ALA A 103 1.98 4.52 -3.09
CA ALA A 103 2.38 5.86 -3.53
C ALA A 103 1.15 6.72 -3.86
N GLY A 104 1.35 8.04 -3.83
CA GLY A 104 0.31 9.00 -4.21
C GLY A 104 -0.06 8.88 -5.68
N GLY A 105 -1.35 8.77 -5.97
CA GLY A 105 -1.85 8.68 -7.35
C GLY A 105 -1.73 9.99 -8.12
N PRO A 106 -1.84 9.95 -9.47
CA PRO A 106 -1.81 11.12 -10.32
C PRO A 106 -3.02 12.05 -10.08
N PRO A 107 -3.00 13.28 -10.61
CA PRO A 107 -4.16 14.17 -10.64
C PRO A 107 -5.37 13.50 -11.29
N GLY A 108 -6.57 13.94 -10.91
CA GLY A 108 -7.81 13.52 -11.58
C GLY A 108 -8.06 14.35 -12.85
N GLY A 109 -8.82 13.76 -13.77
CA GLY A 109 -9.23 14.39 -15.02
C GLY A 109 -9.70 13.35 -16.04
N PRO A 110 -10.35 13.81 -17.15
CA PRO A 110 -10.64 12.97 -18.31
C PRO A 110 -9.34 12.45 -18.95
N LEU A 111 -9.29 11.17 -19.30
CA LEU A 111 -8.08 10.55 -19.84
C LEU A 111 -7.62 11.18 -21.15
N LEU A 112 -8.55 11.60 -22.00
CA LEU A 112 -8.24 12.25 -23.27
C LEU A 112 -7.53 13.63 -23.15
N ASN A 113 -7.53 14.21 -21.94
CA ASN A 113 -6.82 15.46 -21.67
C ASN A 113 -5.36 15.23 -21.25
N ASN A 114 -4.94 13.97 -21.13
CA ASN A 114 -3.56 13.63 -20.78
C ASN A 114 -2.72 13.49 -22.05
N GLU A 115 -1.55 14.11 -22.03
CA GLU A 115 -0.49 13.87 -23.01
C GLU A 115 0.27 12.58 -22.66
N VAL A 116 1.01 12.02 -23.62
CA VAL A 116 1.81 10.80 -23.41
C VAL A 116 2.81 11.00 -22.25
N ALA A 117 3.41 12.17 -22.13
CA ALA A 117 4.36 12.50 -21.08
C ALA A 117 3.76 12.45 -19.66
N ASP A 118 2.43 12.69 -19.51
CA ASP A 118 1.77 12.65 -18.21
C ASP A 118 1.77 11.24 -17.58
N PHE A 119 1.98 10.19 -18.38
CA PHE A 119 2.07 8.83 -17.91
C PHE A 119 3.42 8.49 -17.24
N GLU A 120 4.50 9.18 -17.61
CA GLU A 120 5.86 8.80 -17.21
C GLU A 120 6.07 8.85 -15.70
N ALA A 121 5.82 9.99 -15.06
CA ALA A 121 6.03 10.17 -13.63
C ALA A 121 5.16 9.23 -12.77
N PRO A 122 3.85 9.04 -13.03
CA PRO A 122 3.05 8.04 -12.34
C PRO A 122 3.55 6.60 -12.53
N PHE A 123 3.98 6.20 -13.73
CA PHE A 123 4.51 4.87 -13.96
C PHE A 123 5.85 4.66 -13.24
N ARG A 124 6.75 5.64 -13.25
CA ARG A 124 7.99 5.59 -12.45
C ARG A 124 7.69 5.38 -10.98
N ARG A 125 6.86 6.25 -10.39
CA ARG A 125 6.54 6.26 -8.95
C ARG A 125 5.85 5.00 -8.47
N HIS A 126 5.09 4.33 -9.32
CA HIS A 126 4.34 3.14 -8.94
C HIS A 126 4.95 1.85 -9.50
N LEU A 127 4.94 1.67 -10.83
CA LEU A 127 5.30 0.40 -11.44
C LEU A 127 6.81 0.15 -11.40
N HIS A 128 7.61 1.14 -11.85
CA HIS A 128 9.06 0.97 -11.87
C HIS A 128 9.63 0.87 -10.47
N ALA A 129 9.16 1.73 -9.54
CA ALA A 129 9.57 1.67 -8.13
C ALA A 129 9.23 0.32 -7.50
N ALA A 130 7.98 -0.16 -7.66
CA ALA A 130 7.57 -1.45 -7.12
C ALA A 130 8.40 -2.61 -7.71
N HIS A 131 8.68 -2.59 -9.01
CA HIS A 131 9.50 -3.61 -9.65
C HIS A 131 10.94 -3.60 -9.12
N THR A 132 11.56 -2.43 -8.97
CA THR A 132 12.90 -2.27 -8.39
C THR A 132 12.95 -2.80 -6.97
N LEU A 133 11.98 -2.42 -6.13
CA LEU A 133 11.90 -2.89 -4.73
C LEU A 133 11.69 -4.40 -4.63
N VAL A 134 10.82 -4.98 -5.46
CA VAL A 134 10.59 -6.43 -5.47
C VAL A 134 11.84 -7.18 -5.89
N LYS A 135 12.55 -6.71 -6.92
CA LYS A 135 13.85 -7.30 -7.33
C LYS A 135 14.89 -7.23 -6.21
N ALA A 136 14.93 -6.15 -5.47
CA ALA A 136 15.88 -5.99 -4.37
C ALA A 136 15.52 -6.85 -3.13
N ALA A 137 14.23 -7.04 -2.84
CA ALA A 137 13.76 -7.76 -1.66
C ALA A 137 13.67 -9.29 -1.86
N SER A 138 13.29 -9.74 -3.06
CA SER A 138 12.95 -11.16 -3.30
C SER A 138 14.08 -12.16 -3.01
N PRO A 139 15.37 -11.89 -3.27
CA PRO A 139 16.43 -12.85 -2.94
C PRO A 139 16.55 -13.13 -1.45
N ALA A 140 16.46 -12.10 -0.61
CA ALA A 140 16.47 -12.25 0.84
C ALA A 140 15.20 -12.92 1.35
N MET A 141 14.02 -12.56 0.84
CA MET A 141 12.75 -13.22 1.17
C MET A 141 12.78 -14.71 0.85
N GLU A 142 13.40 -15.11 -0.25
CA GLU A 142 13.57 -16.51 -0.64
C GLU A 142 14.53 -17.23 0.31
N SER A 143 15.68 -16.64 0.61
CA SER A 143 16.68 -17.19 1.55
C SER A 143 16.12 -17.39 2.95
N GLU A 144 15.30 -16.43 3.44
CA GLU A 144 14.65 -16.47 4.75
C GLU A 144 13.39 -17.36 4.77
N GLY A 145 12.99 -17.92 3.62
CA GLY A 145 11.79 -18.75 3.48
C GLY A 145 10.48 -18.02 3.72
N TYR A 146 10.49 -16.67 3.69
CA TYR A 146 9.30 -15.84 3.98
C TYR A 146 9.33 -14.52 3.24
N GLY A 147 8.32 -14.25 2.45
CA GLY A 147 8.11 -12.97 1.78
C GLY A 147 6.63 -12.62 1.67
N ARG A 148 6.28 -11.37 1.98
CA ARG A 148 4.93 -10.82 1.84
C ARG A 148 4.99 -9.48 1.12
N ILE A 149 4.39 -9.41 -0.06
CA ILE A 149 4.38 -8.20 -0.90
C ILE A 149 2.92 -7.78 -1.07
N VAL A 150 2.61 -6.54 -0.71
CA VAL A 150 1.27 -5.98 -0.88
C VAL A 150 1.33 -4.70 -1.70
N GLN A 151 0.52 -4.64 -2.76
CA GLN A 151 0.30 -3.47 -3.59
C GLN A 151 -0.96 -2.76 -3.13
N ILE A 152 -0.88 -1.52 -2.67
CA ILE A 152 -2.05 -0.70 -2.39
C ILE A 152 -2.43 0.02 -3.69
N ILE A 153 -3.48 -0.49 -4.36
CA ILE A 153 -3.90 0.05 -5.65
C ILE A 153 -5.27 0.73 -5.58
N SER A 154 -6.33 0.16 -6.14
CA SER A 154 -7.66 0.80 -6.15
C SER A 154 -8.75 -0.17 -6.62
N THR A 155 -9.98 0.03 -6.17
CA THR A 155 -11.17 -0.60 -6.75
C THR A 155 -11.35 -0.30 -8.25
N SER A 156 -10.72 0.76 -8.75
CA SER A 156 -10.75 1.12 -10.18
C SER A 156 -10.13 0.08 -11.12
N VAL A 157 -9.39 -0.87 -10.57
CA VAL A 157 -8.87 -2.03 -11.31
C VAL A 157 -10.00 -2.94 -11.82
N LYS A 158 -11.07 -3.08 -11.03
CA LYS A 158 -12.24 -3.88 -11.38
C LYS A 158 -13.33 -3.05 -12.07
N GLU A 159 -13.57 -1.83 -11.58
CA GLU A 159 -14.58 -0.91 -12.10
C GLU A 159 -13.95 0.47 -12.29
N PRO A 160 -13.60 0.87 -13.53
CA PRO A 160 -13.01 2.18 -13.81
C PRO A 160 -13.85 3.33 -13.25
N ILE A 161 -13.19 4.23 -12.52
CA ILE A 161 -13.86 5.37 -11.90
C ILE A 161 -13.80 6.56 -12.88
N PRO A 162 -14.92 7.24 -13.16
CA PRO A 162 -14.94 8.40 -14.04
C PRO A 162 -14.00 9.52 -13.58
N ASN A 163 -13.37 10.20 -14.53
CA ASN A 163 -12.49 11.35 -14.32
C ASN A 163 -11.22 11.08 -13.47
N ILE A 164 -10.74 9.85 -13.45
CA ILE A 164 -9.41 9.49 -12.97
C ILE A 164 -8.74 8.49 -13.93
N GLY A 165 -8.88 8.72 -15.24
CA GLY A 165 -8.49 7.76 -16.29
C GLY A 165 -7.03 7.34 -16.22
N LEU A 166 -6.11 8.28 -16.01
CA LEU A 166 -4.68 7.98 -15.86
C LEU A 166 -4.42 7.07 -14.65
N SER A 167 -5.09 7.33 -13.52
CA SER A 167 -4.99 6.47 -12.34
C SER A 167 -5.59 5.07 -12.60
N ASN A 168 -6.74 4.97 -13.29
CA ASN A 168 -7.34 3.69 -13.65
C ASN A 168 -6.37 2.83 -14.49
N THR A 169 -5.73 3.45 -15.50
CA THR A 169 -4.75 2.80 -16.39
C THR A 169 -3.55 2.29 -15.61
N LEU A 170 -2.96 3.16 -14.79
CA LEU A 170 -1.80 2.82 -13.96
C LEU A 170 -2.12 1.68 -12.99
N ARG A 171 -3.26 1.75 -12.28
CA ARG A 171 -3.64 0.73 -11.30
C ARG A 171 -3.97 -0.60 -11.96
N GLY A 172 -4.54 -0.58 -13.17
CA GLY A 172 -4.73 -1.77 -14.00
C GLY A 172 -3.40 -2.43 -14.38
N ALA A 173 -2.42 -1.63 -14.81
CA ALA A 173 -1.06 -2.11 -15.11
C ALA A 173 -0.41 -2.75 -13.86
N MET A 174 -0.52 -2.11 -12.69
CA MET A 174 -0.02 -2.63 -11.41
C MET A 174 -0.65 -3.98 -11.06
N ALA A 175 -1.96 -4.13 -11.24
CA ALA A 175 -2.67 -5.37 -10.93
C ALA A 175 -2.22 -6.52 -11.85
N SER A 176 -2.08 -6.26 -13.15
CA SER A 176 -1.59 -7.24 -14.12
C SER A 176 -0.14 -7.65 -13.83
N TRP A 177 0.73 -6.67 -13.56
CA TRP A 177 2.10 -6.91 -13.17
C TRP A 177 2.21 -7.76 -11.91
N ALA A 178 1.46 -7.42 -10.84
CA ALA A 178 1.46 -8.19 -9.60
C ALA A 178 0.98 -9.63 -9.82
N LYS A 179 -0.01 -9.84 -10.72
CA LYS A 179 -0.48 -11.19 -11.07
C LYS A 179 0.60 -11.99 -11.80
N SER A 180 1.34 -11.39 -12.72
CA SER A 180 2.48 -12.03 -13.38
C SER A 180 3.55 -12.41 -12.36
N MET A 181 3.96 -11.45 -11.51
CA MET A 181 4.94 -11.70 -10.44
C MET A 181 4.51 -12.82 -9.49
N SER A 182 3.20 -12.97 -9.25
CA SER A 182 2.70 -14.05 -8.39
C SER A 182 2.97 -15.45 -8.93
N ASN A 183 3.23 -15.62 -10.22
CA ASN A 183 3.59 -16.89 -10.85
C ASN A 183 5.10 -17.13 -10.89
N GLU A 184 5.90 -16.06 -10.82
CA GLU A 184 7.35 -16.10 -11.03
C GLU A 184 8.14 -16.12 -9.70
N LEU A 185 7.63 -15.50 -8.63
CA LEU A 185 8.29 -15.45 -7.33
C LEU A 185 8.41 -16.84 -6.69
N ALA A 186 9.40 -17.02 -5.82
CA ALA A 186 9.61 -18.26 -5.08
C ALA A 186 8.34 -18.68 -4.27
N PRO A 187 8.13 -19.98 -4.00
CA PRO A 187 6.92 -20.48 -3.33
C PRO A 187 6.64 -19.87 -1.95
N CYS A 188 7.67 -19.45 -1.22
CA CYS A 188 7.56 -18.83 0.10
C CYS A 188 7.15 -17.34 0.06
N ILE A 189 7.11 -16.72 -1.14
CA ILE A 189 6.80 -15.30 -1.32
C ILE A 189 5.39 -15.15 -1.87
N THR A 190 4.53 -14.40 -1.20
CA THR A 190 3.23 -14.01 -1.75
C THR A 190 3.23 -12.56 -2.20
N ILE A 191 2.53 -12.26 -3.29
CA ILE A 191 2.26 -10.90 -3.74
C ILE A 191 0.76 -10.75 -3.97
N ASN A 192 0.15 -9.74 -3.36
CA ASN A 192 -1.28 -9.48 -3.42
C ASN A 192 -1.58 -8.00 -3.61
N ASN A 193 -2.74 -7.69 -4.17
CA ASN A 193 -3.25 -6.33 -4.28
C ASN A 193 -4.33 -6.10 -3.23
N VAL A 194 -4.29 -4.96 -2.56
CA VAL A 194 -5.43 -4.43 -1.80
C VAL A 194 -6.05 -3.29 -2.62
N LEU A 195 -7.37 -3.32 -2.75
CA LEU A 195 -8.16 -2.37 -3.51
C LEU A 195 -8.98 -1.49 -2.56
N PRO A 196 -8.43 -0.37 -2.07
CA PRO A 196 -9.20 0.55 -1.25
C PRO A 196 -10.37 1.16 -2.03
N GLY A 197 -11.52 1.30 -1.36
CA GLY A 197 -12.62 2.15 -1.78
C GLY A 197 -12.41 3.61 -1.39
N PHE A 198 -13.50 4.34 -1.14
CA PHE A 198 -13.44 5.70 -0.59
C PHE A 198 -12.97 5.66 0.87
N THR A 199 -11.67 5.84 1.06
CA THR A 199 -11.02 5.80 2.37
C THR A 199 -10.81 7.22 2.90
N ASP A 200 -11.15 7.46 4.16
CA ASP A 200 -11.09 8.79 4.81
C ASP A 200 -9.64 9.21 5.05
N THR A 201 -9.07 9.86 4.05
CA THR A 201 -7.67 10.31 4.02
C THR A 201 -7.59 11.72 3.47
N GLU A 202 -6.50 12.43 3.74
CA GLU A 202 -6.21 13.73 3.12
C GLU A 202 -6.25 13.65 1.58
N ARG A 203 -5.86 12.51 0.99
CA ARG A 203 -5.94 12.30 -0.46
C ARG A 203 -7.38 12.38 -0.97
N LEU A 204 -8.34 11.81 -0.24
CA LEU A 204 -9.75 11.89 -0.60
C LEU A 204 -10.27 13.33 -0.43
N GLY A 205 -9.82 14.06 0.60
CA GLY A 205 -10.10 15.48 0.78
C GLY A 205 -9.62 16.34 -0.41
N ASN A 206 -8.38 16.12 -0.86
CA ASN A 206 -7.82 16.80 -2.03
C ASN A 206 -8.60 16.48 -3.32
N LEU A 207 -9.05 15.23 -3.48
CA LEU A 207 -9.92 14.86 -4.60
C LEU A 207 -11.27 15.58 -4.51
N SER A 208 -11.84 15.70 -3.31
CA SER A 208 -13.07 16.49 -3.09
C SER A 208 -12.89 17.93 -3.55
N ALA A 209 -11.81 18.59 -3.13
CA ALA A 209 -11.52 19.97 -3.51
C ALA A 209 -11.42 20.14 -5.04
N SER A 210 -10.72 19.24 -5.72
CA SER A 210 -10.62 19.24 -7.19
C SER A 210 -11.97 19.03 -7.90
N ILE A 211 -12.84 18.17 -7.34
CA ILE A 211 -14.21 17.99 -7.87
C ILE A 211 -15.04 19.25 -7.67
N GLN A 212 -14.97 19.89 -6.49
CA GLN A 212 -15.69 21.14 -6.19
C GLN A 212 -15.29 22.24 -7.20
N GLU A 213 -13.98 22.45 -7.38
CA GLU A 213 -13.46 23.45 -8.30
C GLU A 213 -13.94 23.23 -9.76
N ARG A 214 -13.93 22.01 -10.22
CA ARG A 214 -14.32 21.64 -11.58
C ARG A 214 -15.83 21.67 -11.81
N THR A 215 -16.64 21.33 -10.80
CA THR A 215 -18.10 21.08 -10.98
C THR A 215 -18.99 22.11 -10.29
N GLY A 216 -18.45 22.98 -9.42
CA GLY A 216 -19.23 23.90 -8.61
C GLY A 216 -20.05 23.25 -7.48
N LYS A 217 -19.91 21.93 -7.26
CA LYS A 217 -20.61 21.24 -6.18
C LYS A 217 -20.02 21.57 -4.82
N SER A 218 -20.87 21.58 -3.77
CA SER A 218 -20.38 21.70 -2.39
C SER A 218 -19.61 20.43 -1.94
N ALA A 219 -18.73 20.57 -0.94
CA ALA A 219 -18.02 19.45 -0.33
C ALA A 219 -19.00 18.37 0.17
N GLN A 220 -20.13 18.79 0.76
CA GLN A 220 -21.18 17.90 1.22
C GLN A 220 -21.79 17.09 0.06
N ALA A 221 -22.16 17.75 -1.04
CA ALA A 221 -22.72 17.07 -2.21
C ALA A 221 -21.73 16.07 -2.84
N VAL A 222 -20.44 16.38 -2.84
CA VAL A 222 -19.39 15.45 -3.28
C VAL A 222 -19.32 14.23 -2.36
N ARG A 223 -19.29 14.46 -1.03
CA ARG A 223 -19.26 13.40 -0.02
C ARG A 223 -20.50 12.49 -0.10
N GLU A 224 -21.70 13.06 -0.19
CA GLU A 224 -22.95 12.31 -0.35
C GLU A 224 -22.93 11.46 -1.63
N GLY A 225 -22.39 12.01 -2.74
CA GLY A 225 -22.22 11.27 -3.99
C GLY A 225 -21.31 10.05 -3.87
N TRP A 226 -20.33 10.08 -2.97
CA TRP A 226 -19.50 8.91 -2.64
C TRP A 226 -20.25 7.93 -1.74
N LEU A 227 -20.88 8.41 -0.66
CA LEU A 227 -21.58 7.56 0.31
C LEU A 227 -22.74 6.79 -0.33
N ASN A 228 -23.45 7.40 -1.28
CA ASN A 228 -24.52 6.74 -2.05
C ASN A 228 -24.02 5.53 -2.89
N GLN A 229 -22.71 5.40 -3.09
CA GLN A 229 -22.10 4.26 -3.79
C GLN A 229 -21.58 3.18 -2.84
N VAL A 230 -21.58 3.43 -1.53
CA VAL A 230 -20.96 2.55 -0.52
C VAL A 230 -22.04 1.95 0.38
N PRO A 231 -22.38 0.67 0.23
CA PRO A 231 -23.47 0.02 0.99
C PRO A 231 -23.38 0.15 2.51
N ILE A 232 -22.16 0.20 3.10
CA ILE A 232 -22.02 0.42 4.55
C ILE A 232 -22.31 1.86 5.00
N GLY A 233 -22.60 2.79 4.07
CA GLY A 233 -23.06 4.16 4.38
C GLY A 233 -22.01 5.10 4.97
N ARG A 234 -20.72 4.75 4.96
CA ARG A 234 -19.61 5.58 5.46
C ARG A 234 -18.35 5.42 4.62
N LEU A 235 -17.41 6.33 4.78
CA LEU A 235 -16.05 6.14 4.30
C LEU A 235 -15.35 5.02 5.08
N ILE A 236 -14.38 4.39 4.43
CA ILE A 236 -13.53 3.38 5.05
C ILE A 236 -12.50 4.08 5.93
N ASP A 237 -12.32 3.62 7.16
CA ASP A 237 -11.21 4.07 7.98
C ASP A 237 -9.88 3.52 7.43
N PRO A 238 -8.80 4.31 7.34
CA PRO A 238 -7.49 3.81 6.94
C PRO A 238 -7.01 2.58 7.71
N LEU A 239 -7.37 2.44 8.99
CA LEU A 239 -7.05 1.28 9.81
C LEU A 239 -7.79 0.01 9.37
N GLU A 240 -8.99 0.09 8.79
CA GLU A 240 -9.69 -1.07 8.23
C GLU A 240 -8.92 -1.63 7.02
N THR A 241 -8.45 -0.73 6.14
CA THR A 241 -7.59 -1.12 5.01
C THR A 241 -6.25 -1.68 5.50
N ALA A 242 -5.63 -1.03 6.48
CA ALA A 242 -4.37 -1.48 7.08
C ALA A 242 -4.50 -2.84 7.78
N SER A 243 -5.65 -3.13 8.41
CA SER A 243 -5.94 -4.43 9.01
C SER A 243 -5.93 -5.56 7.98
N ALA A 244 -6.59 -5.35 6.83
CA ALA A 244 -6.58 -6.32 5.73
C ALA A 244 -5.17 -6.51 5.16
N ILE A 245 -4.39 -5.43 5.01
CA ILE A 245 -2.99 -5.49 4.58
C ILE A 245 -2.16 -6.29 5.57
N THR A 246 -2.29 -6.01 6.87
CA THR A 246 -1.56 -6.70 7.93
C THR A 246 -1.89 -8.20 7.94
N TYR A 247 -3.16 -8.57 7.76
CA TYR A 247 -3.55 -9.97 7.62
C TYR A 247 -2.81 -10.67 6.46
N LEU A 248 -2.73 -10.01 5.29
CA LEU A 248 -1.98 -10.55 4.15
C LEU A 248 -0.47 -10.65 4.40
N CYS A 249 0.04 -9.98 5.43
CA CYS A 249 1.43 -10.05 5.86
C CYS A 249 1.70 -11.13 6.92
N LEU A 250 0.68 -11.75 7.51
CA LEU A 250 0.88 -12.77 8.54
C LEU A 250 1.37 -14.11 7.95
N PRO A 251 2.08 -14.93 8.73
CA PRO A 251 2.43 -16.29 8.30
C PRO A 251 1.19 -17.10 7.88
N ALA A 252 0.07 -16.96 8.60
CA ALA A 252 -1.19 -17.66 8.34
C ALA A 252 -1.82 -17.36 6.96
N SER A 253 -1.45 -16.26 6.29
CA SER A 253 -1.95 -15.89 4.97
C SER A 253 -1.16 -16.48 3.81
N GLY A 254 -0.21 -17.38 4.06
CA GLY A 254 0.69 -17.95 3.03
C GLY A 254 -0.01 -18.63 1.85
N GLY A 255 -1.24 -19.09 2.02
CA GLY A 255 -2.07 -19.65 0.95
C GLY A 255 -2.74 -18.59 0.05
N ILE A 256 -2.66 -17.29 0.39
CA ILE A 256 -3.27 -16.19 -0.37
C ILE A 256 -2.20 -15.57 -1.26
N ARG A 257 -2.30 -15.81 -2.58
CA ARG A 257 -1.29 -15.37 -3.54
C ARG A 257 -1.92 -14.94 -4.87
N GLY A 258 -1.54 -13.77 -5.35
CA GLY A 258 -1.99 -13.23 -6.64
C GLY A 258 -3.47 -12.80 -6.65
N VAL A 259 -4.03 -12.44 -5.48
CA VAL A 259 -5.40 -11.95 -5.34
C VAL A 259 -5.46 -10.43 -5.37
N SER A 260 -6.65 -9.92 -5.69
CA SER A 260 -7.01 -8.51 -5.55
C SER A 260 -8.16 -8.40 -4.55
N LEU A 261 -7.83 -8.06 -3.31
CA LEU A 261 -8.75 -7.97 -2.18
C LEU A 261 -9.34 -6.56 -2.07
N ALA A 262 -10.65 -6.43 -2.23
CA ALA A 262 -11.34 -5.16 -2.03
C ALA A 262 -11.57 -4.87 -0.54
N VAL A 263 -11.32 -3.61 -0.14
CA VAL A 263 -11.69 -3.04 1.16
C VAL A 263 -12.45 -1.74 0.87
N ASP A 264 -13.73 -1.85 0.54
CA ASP A 264 -14.49 -0.79 -0.11
C ASP A 264 -15.92 -0.59 0.42
N GLY A 265 -16.28 -1.30 1.47
CA GLY A 265 -17.62 -1.23 2.06
C GLY A 265 -18.74 -1.74 1.16
N GLY A 266 -18.42 -2.63 0.21
CA GLY A 266 -19.36 -3.20 -0.73
C GLY A 266 -19.63 -2.33 -1.97
N ARG A 267 -18.73 -1.36 -2.27
CA ARG A 267 -18.88 -0.46 -3.40
C ARG A 267 -18.81 -1.19 -4.75
N LEU A 268 -17.89 -2.13 -4.91
CA LEU A 268 -17.80 -2.94 -6.13
C LEU A 268 -19.04 -3.81 -6.29
N ARG A 269 -19.54 -3.89 -7.53
CA ARG A 269 -20.69 -4.72 -7.88
C ARG A 269 -20.29 -6.05 -8.51
N SER A 270 -19.01 -6.20 -8.87
CA SER A 270 -18.44 -7.45 -9.38
C SER A 270 -18.05 -8.38 -8.23
N ILE A 271 -18.20 -9.68 -8.46
CA ILE A 271 -17.75 -10.77 -7.58
C ILE A 271 -16.34 -11.23 -7.95
#